data_2bccc3a7614a5ba15f7c3eb8888fcf8b
#
_entry.id   2bccc3a7614a5ba15f7c3eb8888fcf8b
#
_cell.length_a   1.000
_cell.length_b   1.000
_cell.length_c   1.000
_cell.angle_alpha   90.00
_cell.angle_beta   90.00
_cell.angle_gamma   90.00
#
_symmetry.space_group_name_H-M   'P 1'
#
loop_
_entity.id
_entity.type
_entity.pdbx_description
1 polymer ?
#
loop_
_entity_poly.entity_id
_entity_poly.type
_entity_poly.pdbx_seq_one_letter_code
_entity_poly.pdbx_strand_id
1 'polypeptide(L)'
;MTNLLSGRISLATAGLLMMLSGLVSAQVLNESDLLLQPTDLLNTSTQGAGNGAYIQQLGNENELQLFQQQEGLEGNLARVLQSGQWNIAIITQTDQGNKLALIQKGSNNYYELTGTGAENELVNIQNGSDNRIVQQFLNSSQISSELVQVGNSNEIVQILENIQGQNFTVRQIGDGMKVIIKQTGQ
;
A
#
# COMPACT_ATOMS: atom_id res chain seq x y z
N MET A 1 33.69 2.98 4.55
CA MET A 1 33.15 3.63 5.76
C MET A 1 31.71 4.01 5.47
N THR A 2 30.79 3.15 5.84
CA THR A 2 29.33 3.31 5.60
C THR A 2 28.72 3.91 6.86
N ASN A 3 28.27 5.18 6.76
CA ASN A 3 27.51 5.81 7.83
C ASN A 3 26.05 5.33 7.80
N LEU A 4 25.69 4.47 8.74
CA LEU A 4 24.31 4.21 9.10
C LEU A 4 23.81 5.41 9.92
N LEU A 5 22.96 6.26 9.34
CA LEU A 5 22.14 7.20 10.12
C LEU A 5 20.92 6.48 10.66
N SER A 6 21.00 6.08 11.92
CA SER A 6 19.83 5.64 12.69
C SER A 6 19.14 6.88 13.28
N GLY A 7 18.15 7.41 12.59
CA GLY A 7 17.25 8.42 13.15
C GLY A 7 16.14 7.77 13.96
N ARG A 8 16.23 7.77 15.30
CA ARG A 8 15.09 7.45 16.17
C ARG A 8 14.18 8.66 16.23
N ILE A 9 13.02 8.59 15.59
CA ILE A 9 11.90 9.49 15.88
C ILE A 9 11.04 8.78 16.92
N SER A 10 11.15 9.21 18.17
CA SER A 10 10.27 8.77 19.25
C SER A 10 9.02 9.63 19.23
N LEU A 11 7.98 9.19 18.52
CA LEU A 11 6.59 9.53 18.81
C LEU A 11 5.90 8.26 19.24
N ALA A 12 5.17 8.30 20.34
CA ALA A 12 4.58 7.20 21.05
C ALA A 12 4.07 6.07 20.13
N THR A 13 4.74 4.92 20.18
CA THR A 13 4.34 3.59 19.70
C THR A 13 3.89 3.46 18.23
N ALA A 14 4.69 3.95 17.28
CA ALA A 14 4.57 3.53 15.89
C ALA A 14 5.81 2.69 15.52
N GLY A 15 5.67 1.40 15.33
CA GLY A 15 6.74 0.55 14.80
C GLY A 15 6.85 0.73 13.29
N LEU A 16 7.83 1.49 12.82
CA LEU A 16 8.12 1.64 11.41
C LEU A 16 9.42 0.90 11.09
N LEU A 17 9.34 -0.20 10.34
CA LEU A 17 10.51 -0.86 9.77
C LEU A 17 10.55 -0.58 8.26
N MET A 18 11.45 0.30 7.83
CA MET A 18 11.71 0.55 6.41
C MET A 18 13.01 -0.12 5.99
N MET A 19 12.95 -0.96 4.96
CA MET A 19 14.13 -1.38 4.19
C MET A 19 14.00 -0.83 2.77
N LEU A 20 14.76 0.22 2.46
CA LEU A 20 14.78 0.86 1.16
C LEU A 20 16.15 0.76 0.52
N SER A 21 16.18 0.34 -0.73
CA SER A 21 17.29 0.58 -1.65
C SER A 21 16.96 1.82 -2.48
N GLY A 22 17.25 3.02 -1.95
CA GLY A 22 17.00 4.30 -2.63
C GLY A 22 16.78 5.47 -1.65
N LEU A 23 16.78 6.70 -2.17
CA LEU A 23 16.50 7.91 -1.38
C LEU A 23 15.03 8.00 -1.01
N VAL A 24 14.70 7.99 0.28
CA VAL A 24 13.36 8.23 0.80
C VAL A 24 13.27 9.64 1.35
N SER A 25 12.30 10.42 0.90
CA SER A 25 11.85 11.62 1.58
C SER A 25 10.51 11.35 2.25
N ALA A 26 10.47 11.39 3.59
CA ALA A 26 9.22 11.32 4.34
C ALA A 26 8.71 12.75 4.59
N GLN A 27 7.48 13.05 4.22
CA GLN A 27 6.79 14.28 4.58
C GLN A 27 5.69 13.99 5.58
N VAL A 28 5.62 14.79 6.65
CA VAL A 28 4.50 14.78 7.59
C VAL A 28 3.43 15.75 7.05
N LEU A 29 2.26 15.22 6.72
CA LEU A 29 1.12 15.98 6.22
C LEU A 29 0.15 16.30 7.37
N ASN A 30 -0.60 17.40 7.24
CA ASN A 30 -1.60 17.83 8.23
C ASN A 30 -2.94 17.09 8.06
N GLU A 31 -3.78 17.11 9.10
CA GLU A 31 -5.11 16.45 9.10
C GLU A 31 -6.03 16.87 7.94
N SER A 32 -5.85 18.08 7.38
CA SER A 32 -6.59 18.55 6.21
C SER A 32 -6.32 17.75 4.93
N ASP A 33 -5.17 17.09 4.83
CA ASP A 33 -4.80 16.29 3.66
C ASP A 33 -5.51 14.92 3.65
N LEU A 34 -6.19 14.57 4.74
CA LEU A 34 -7.04 13.38 4.88
C LEU A 34 -8.31 13.41 4.01
N LEU A 35 -8.64 14.56 3.42
CA LEU A 35 -9.81 14.75 2.57
C LEU A 35 -9.52 14.50 1.08
N LEU A 36 -8.30 14.16 0.72
CA LEU A 36 -7.91 13.86 -0.65
C LEU A 36 -8.64 12.60 -1.14
N GLN A 37 -9.19 12.68 -2.36
CA GLN A 37 -9.74 11.52 -3.03
C GLN A 37 -8.62 10.49 -3.27
N PRO A 38 -8.90 9.18 -3.23
CA PRO A 38 -7.87 8.15 -3.44
C PRO A 38 -7.10 8.31 -4.75
N THR A 39 -7.75 8.83 -5.79
CA THR A 39 -7.15 9.11 -7.10
C THR A 39 -6.14 10.27 -7.06
N ASP A 40 -6.34 11.26 -6.17
CA ASP A 40 -5.41 12.38 -6.03
C ASP A 40 -4.10 11.93 -5.37
N LEU A 41 -4.15 10.85 -4.60
CA LEU A 41 -2.97 10.26 -3.99
C LEU A 41 -1.99 9.68 -5.01
N LEU A 42 -2.45 9.27 -6.18
CA LEU A 42 -1.62 8.70 -7.24
C LEU A 42 -1.10 9.74 -8.24
N ASN A 43 -1.67 10.96 -8.24
CA ASN A 43 -1.36 12.01 -9.22
C ASN A 43 -0.06 12.78 -8.99
N THR A 44 0.69 12.53 -7.94
CA THR A 44 2.02 13.14 -7.82
C THR A 44 3.04 12.31 -8.56
N SER A 45 3.57 12.89 -9.62
CA SER A 45 4.73 12.34 -10.33
C SER A 45 5.91 12.21 -9.35
N THR A 46 6.47 11.03 -9.25
CA THR A 46 7.84 10.89 -8.75
C THR A 46 8.75 11.55 -9.76
N GLN A 47 9.09 12.81 -9.56
CA GLN A 47 10.15 13.46 -10.33
C GLN A 47 11.52 12.95 -9.84
N GLY A 48 11.85 11.72 -10.20
CA GLY A 48 13.12 11.12 -9.85
C GLY A 48 13.16 9.65 -10.26
N ALA A 49 14.33 9.20 -10.67
CA ALA A 49 14.56 7.81 -11.07
C ALA A 49 14.63 6.82 -9.87
N GLY A 50 14.00 7.12 -8.75
CA GLY A 50 14.08 6.32 -7.52
C GLY A 50 12.73 5.99 -6.91
N ASN A 51 12.71 5.01 -5.99
CA ASN A 51 11.53 4.68 -5.22
C ASN A 51 11.10 5.83 -4.30
N GLY A 52 9.79 6.03 -4.17
CA GLY A 52 9.19 7.05 -3.30
C GLY A 52 8.21 6.46 -2.30
N ALA A 53 8.17 7.02 -1.09
CA ALA A 53 7.19 6.65 -0.08
C ALA A 53 6.65 7.89 0.65
N TYR A 54 5.31 7.94 0.81
CA TYR A 54 4.62 8.89 1.68
C TYR A 54 3.87 8.12 2.74
N ILE A 55 4.21 8.34 4.00
CA ILE A 55 3.65 7.56 5.10
C ILE A 55 3.11 8.51 6.15
N GLN A 56 1.85 8.29 6.52
CA GLN A 56 1.22 8.96 7.65
C GLN A 56 0.53 7.93 8.54
N GLN A 57 0.90 7.92 9.82
CA GLN A 57 0.29 7.08 10.83
C GLN A 57 -0.25 7.97 11.96
N LEU A 58 -1.54 7.87 12.25
CA LEU A 58 -2.24 8.61 13.30
C LEU A 58 -2.91 7.63 14.26
N GLY A 59 -2.75 7.83 15.55
CA GLY A 59 -3.31 6.96 16.59
C GLY A 59 -2.25 6.04 17.20
N ASN A 60 -2.65 4.85 17.65
CA ASN A 60 -1.79 3.99 18.45
C ASN A 60 -1.51 2.65 17.75
N GLU A 61 -0.30 2.13 17.92
CA GLU A 61 0.08 0.76 17.55
C GLU A 61 -0.21 0.39 16.08
N ASN A 62 -0.19 1.39 15.17
CA ASN A 62 -0.22 1.11 13.74
C ASN A 62 1.17 0.66 13.28
N GLU A 63 1.23 -0.36 12.44
CA GLU A 63 2.48 -0.95 11.91
C GLU A 63 2.52 -0.86 10.39
N LEU A 64 3.68 -0.49 9.85
CA LEU A 64 3.95 -0.52 8.42
C LEU A 64 5.33 -1.13 8.16
N GLN A 65 5.36 -2.14 7.29
CA GLN A 65 6.58 -2.67 6.70
C GLN A 65 6.53 -2.42 5.20
N LEU A 66 7.49 -1.67 4.68
CA LEU A 66 7.57 -1.34 3.25
C LEU A 66 8.93 -1.77 2.69
N PHE A 67 8.90 -2.62 1.69
CA PHE A 67 10.05 -2.99 0.88
C PHE A 67 9.78 -2.62 -0.57
N GLN A 68 10.67 -1.81 -1.16
CA GLN A 68 10.62 -1.44 -2.57
C GLN A 68 11.97 -1.72 -3.22
N GLN A 69 11.97 -2.55 -4.25
CA GLN A 69 13.14 -2.82 -5.08
C GLN A 69 12.82 -2.41 -6.51
N GLN A 70 13.63 -1.54 -7.06
CA GLN A 70 13.49 -1.08 -8.43
C GLN A 70 14.43 -1.87 -9.35
N GLU A 71 13.85 -2.42 -10.42
CA GLU A 71 14.58 -3.02 -11.54
C GLU A 71 14.15 -2.31 -12.83
N GLY A 72 14.80 -1.19 -13.17
CA GLY A 72 14.46 -0.38 -14.32
C GLY A 72 14.65 1.11 -14.10
N LEU A 73 14.04 1.94 -14.95
CA LEU A 73 14.25 3.39 -14.95
C LEU A 73 13.23 4.15 -14.08
N GLU A 74 12.07 3.57 -13.82
CA GLU A 74 10.99 4.20 -13.06
C GLU A 74 10.90 3.64 -11.65
N GLY A 75 10.90 4.53 -10.66
CA GLY A 75 10.74 4.15 -9.26
C GLY A 75 9.33 3.71 -8.90
N ASN A 76 9.22 2.87 -7.88
CA ASN A 76 7.95 2.51 -7.28
C ASN A 76 7.48 3.61 -6.32
N LEU A 77 6.17 3.83 -6.23
CA LEU A 77 5.56 4.80 -5.31
C LEU A 77 4.60 4.10 -4.36
N ALA A 78 4.78 4.31 -3.06
CA ALA A 78 3.83 3.89 -2.05
C ALA A 78 3.34 5.10 -1.24
N ARG A 79 2.01 5.25 -1.12
CA ARG A 79 1.36 6.21 -0.24
C ARG A 79 0.50 5.46 0.75
N VAL A 80 0.80 5.60 2.02
CA VAL A 80 0.14 4.87 3.10
C VAL A 80 -0.37 5.83 4.15
N LEU A 81 -1.67 5.77 4.41
CA LEU A 81 -2.34 6.47 5.49
C LEU A 81 -2.99 5.45 6.42
N GLN A 82 -2.54 5.38 7.65
CA GLN A 82 -3.17 4.59 8.70
C GLN A 82 -3.68 5.53 9.79
N SER A 83 -4.96 5.41 10.15
CA SER A 83 -5.60 6.22 11.19
C SER A 83 -6.43 5.33 12.11
N GLY A 84 -6.15 5.38 13.41
CA GLY A 84 -6.81 4.57 14.42
C GLY A 84 -5.82 3.69 15.18
N GLN A 85 -6.16 2.44 15.41
CA GLN A 85 -5.37 1.56 16.28
C GLN A 85 -5.11 0.21 15.64
N TRP A 86 -3.89 -0.34 15.85
CA TRP A 86 -3.50 -1.70 15.43
C TRP A 86 -3.72 -2.00 13.94
N ASN A 87 -3.68 -0.99 13.08
CA ASN A 87 -3.70 -1.24 11.65
C ASN A 87 -2.33 -1.71 11.18
N ILE A 88 -2.28 -2.77 10.37
CA ILE A 88 -1.05 -3.38 9.89
C ILE A 88 -1.03 -3.33 8.36
N ALA A 89 0.10 -2.87 7.81
CA ALA A 89 0.37 -2.92 6.38
C ALA A 89 1.76 -3.55 6.11
N ILE A 90 1.80 -4.55 5.24
CA ILE A 90 3.01 -5.21 4.78
C ILE A 90 3.05 -5.08 3.25
N ILE A 91 4.04 -4.36 2.72
CA ILE A 91 4.08 -4.00 1.31
C ILE A 91 5.44 -4.37 0.73
N THR A 92 5.41 -5.20 -0.30
CA THR A 92 6.57 -5.52 -1.14
C THR A 92 6.24 -5.18 -2.58
N GLN A 93 6.98 -4.24 -3.17
CA GLN A 93 6.91 -3.86 -4.58
C GLN A 93 8.27 -4.10 -5.23
N THR A 94 8.32 -4.93 -6.25
CA THR A 94 9.52 -5.17 -7.06
C THR A 94 9.26 -4.77 -8.51
N ASP A 95 10.31 -4.70 -9.32
CA ASP A 95 10.32 -4.14 -10.66
C ASP A 95 10.12 -2.61 -10.68
N GLN A 96 9.50 -2.04 -11.70
CA GLN A 96 9.46 -0.60 -11.91
C GLN A 96 8.05 -0.03 -12.02
N GLY A 97 7.89 1.26 -11.69
CA GLY A 97 6.70 2.05 -12.00
C GLY A 97 5.44 1.64 -11.25
N ASN A 98 5.54 0.79 -10.21
CA ASN A 98 4.37 0.39 -9.44
C ASN A 98 3.92 1.51 -8.51
N LYS A 99 2.61 1.77 -8.47
CA LYS A 99 1.99 2.79 -7.62
C LYS A 99 0.97 2.15 -6.68
N LEU A 100 1.07 2.50 -5.41
CA LEU A 100 0.13 2.07 -4.39
C LEU A 100 -0.39 3.27 -3.59
N ALA A 101 -1.70 3.37 -3.45
CA ALA A 101 -2.37 4.17 -2.44
C ALA A 101 -3.12 3.26 -1.47
N LEU A 102 -2.77 3.30 -0.20
CA LEU A 102 -3.42 2.55 0.87
C LEU A 102 -3.97 3.49 1.93
N ILE A 103 -5.25 3.33 2.25
CA ILE A 103 -5.91 4.02 3.35
C ILE A 103 -6.52 2.99 4.29
N GLN A 104 -6.07 2.96 5.54
CA GLN A 104 -6.67 2.18 6.62
C GLN A 104 -7.20 3.12 7.70
N LYS A 105 -8.52 3.09 7.94
CA LYS A 105 -9.18 3.87 8.99
C LYS A 105 -9.96 2.94 9.93
N GLY A 106 -9.78 3.13 11.23
CA GLY A 106 -10.42 2.33 12.27
C GLY A 106 -9.44 1.43 12.99
N SER A 107 -9.79 0.20 13.27
CA SER A 107 -8.95 -0.66 14.11
C SER A 107 -8.74 -2.04 13.52
N ASN A 108 -7.54 -2.56 13.77
CA ASN A 108 -7.19 -3.95 13.46
C ASN A 108 -7.37 -4.32 11.98
N ASN A 109 -7.22 -3.33 11.06
CA ASN A 109 -7.26 -3.62 9.64
C ASN A 109 -5.90 -4.16 9.17
N TYR A 110 -5.93 -5.16 8.31
CA TYR A 110 -4.75 -5.82 7.76
C TYR A 110 -4.67 -5.67 6.25
N TYR A 111 -3.54 -5.20 5.77
CA TYR A 111 -3.21 -5.14 4.34
C TYR A 111 -1.87 -5.83 4.06
N GLU A 112 -1.84 -6.67 3.04
CA GLU A 112 -0.63 -7.31 2.56
C GLU A 112 -0.57 -7.24 1.03
N LEU A 113 0.55 -6.75 0.50
CA LEU A 113 0.88 -6.77 -0.91
C LEU A 113 2.23 -7.44 -1.13
N THR A 114 2.24 -8.46 -1.97
CA THR A 114 3.46 -8.99 -2.58
C THR A 114 3.32 -8.86 -4.08
N GLY A 115 4.07 -7.92 -4.67
CA GLY A 115 3.95 -7.60 -6.10
C GLY A 115 5.26 -7.77 -6.85
N THR A 116 5.25 -8.63 -7.87
CA THR A 116 6.27 -8.68 -8.93
C THR A 116 5.61 -8.34 -10.26
N GLY A 117 6.28 -7.50 -11.06
CA GLY A 117 5.78 -6.97 -12.32
C GLY A 117 5.72 -5.45 -12.31
N ALA A 118 5.58 -4.85 -13.47
CA ALA A 118 5.77 -3.42 -13.67
C ALA A 118 4.45 -2.66 -13.89
N GLU A 119 4.47 -1.35 -13.60
CA GLU A 119 3.41 -0.41 -13.98
C GLU A 119 2.03 -0.77 -13.39
N ASN A 120 1.98 -1.39 -12.22
CA ASN A 120 0.73 -1.67 -11.53
C ASN A 120 0.27 -0.43 -10.73
N GLU A 121 -1.03 -0.13 -10.80
CA GLU A 121 -1.67 0.98 -10.10
C GLU A 121 -2.75 0.46 -9.15
N LEU A 122 -2.53 0.59 -7.84
CA LEU A 122 -3.34 -0.03 -6.81
C LEU A 122 -3.91 1.02 -5.86
N VAL A 123 -5.23 0.99 -5.67
CA VAL A 123 -5.95 1.80 -4.68
C VAL A 123 -6.67 0.88 -3.72
N ASN A 124 -6.32 0.95 -2.44
CA ASN A 124 -6.89 0.09 -1.41
C ASN A 124 -7.41 0.91 -0.24
N ILE A 125 -8.66 0.69 0.13
CA ILE A 125 -9.32 1.40 1.22
C ILE A 125 -9.97 0.39 2.17
N GLN A 126 -9.61 0.49 3.45
CA GLN A 126 -10.27 -0.22 4.54
C GLN A 126 -10.79 0.80 5.55
N ASN A 127 -12.10 0.81 5.77
CA ASN A 127 -12.76 1.71 6.70
C ASN A 127 -13.68 0.91 7.64
N GLY A 128 -13.31 0.81 8.89
CA GLY A 128 -13.98 0.01 9.91
C GLY A 128 -12.99 -0.84 10.69
N SER A 129 -13.39 -2.03 11.11
CA SER A 129 -12.55 -2.87 11.97
C SER A 129 -12.38 -4.27 11.41
N ASP A 130 -11.23 -4.88 11.72
CA ASP A 130 -10.95 -6.29 11.40
C ASP A 130 -11.05 -6.63 9.90
N ASN A 131 -10.90 -5.64 9.01
CA ASN A 131 -10.92 -5.86 7.58
C ASN A 131 -9.56 -6.37 7.09
N ARG A 132 -9.59 -7.25 6.09
CA ARG A 132 -8.39 -7.89 5.55
C ARG A 132 -8.35 -7.81 4.02
N ILE A 133 -7.25 -7.27 3.47
CA ILE A 133 -6.93 -7.33 2.03
C ILE A 133 -5.58 -8.02 1.87
N VAL A 134 -5.53 -9.02 0.99
CA VAL A 134 -4.28 -9.66 0.54
C VAL A 134 -4.23 -9.63 -0.97
N GLN A 135 -3.16 -9.05 -1.50
CA GLN A 135 -2.87 -9.01 -2.93
C GLN A 135 -1.54 -9.69 -3.21
N GLN A 136 -1.56 -10.64 -4.13
CA GLN A 136 -0.37 -11.32 -4.62
C GLN A 136 -0.33 -11.23 -6.15
N PHE A 137 0.67 -10.54 -6.66
CA PHE A 137 0.92 -10.39 -8.08
C PHE A 137 2.25 -11.06 -8.43
N LEU A 138 2.19 -12.05 -9.31
CA LEU A 138 3.37 -12.76 -9.78
C LEU A 138 3.51 -12.52 -11.28
N ASN A 139 4.59 -11.84 -11.68
CA ASN A 139 4.86 -11.46 -13.07
C ASN A 139 3.65 -10.78 -13.74
N SER A 140 2.92 -9.95 -12.97
CA SER A 140 1.69 -9.30 -13.46
C SER A 140 1.92 -7.81 -13.60
N SER A 141 1.63 -7.26 -14.78
CA SER A 141 1.97 -5.89 -15.15
C SER A 141 0.78 -5.13 -15.71
N GLN A 142 0.82 -3.80 -15.56
CA GLN A 142 -0.24 -2.89 -16.05
C GLN A 142 -1.62 -3.24 -15.48
N ILE A 143 -1.63 -3.66 -14.21
CA ILE A 143 -2.86 -3.95 -13.49
C ILE A 143 -3.35 -2.65 -12.83
N SER A 144 -4.63 -2.31 -13.06
CA SER A 144 -5.33 -1.30 -12.28
C SER A 144 -6.31 -2.00 -11.33
N SER A 145 -6.12 -1.83 -10.02
CA SER A 145 -6.95 -2.49 -9.01
C SER A 145 -7.43 -1.52 -7.95
N GLU A 146 -8.76 -1.41 -7.81
CA GLU A 146 -9.41 -0.66 -6.74
C GLU A 146 -10.16 -1.63 -5.81
N LEU A 147 -9.70 -1.74 -4.56
CA LEU A 147 -10.33 -2.59 -3.55
C LEU A 147 -10.82 -1.74 -2.37
N VAL A 148 -12.11 -1.78 -2.10
CA VAL A 148 -12.74 -0.98 -1.04
C VAL A 148 -13.51 -1.87 -0.09
N GLN A 149 -13.21 -1.77 1.20
CA GLN A 149 -13.94 -2.39 2.30
C GLN A 149 -14.47 -1.33 3.25
N VAL A 150 -15.79 -1.32 3.48
CA VAL A 150 -16.46 -0.44 4.45
C VAL A 150 -17.32 -1.30 5.35
N GLY A 151 -17.06 -1.28 6.64
CA GLY A 151 -17.69 -2.14 7.64
C GLY A 151 -16.67 -3.00 8.37
N ASN A 152 -17.09 -4.15 8.90
CA ASN A 152 -16.24 -4.92 9.78
C ASN A 152 -16.04 -6.36 9.26
N SER A 153 -14.88 -6.93 9.55
CA SER A 153 -14.56 -8.35 9.28
C SER A 153 -14.73 -8.75 7.81
N ASN A 154 -14.47 -7.84 6.88
CA ASN A 154 -14.51 -8.13 5.45
C ASN A 154 -13.15 -8.65 4.97
N GLU A 155 -13.16 -9.58 4.01
CA GLU A 155 -11.96 -10.16 3.45
C GLU A 155 -11.95 -10.08 1.92
N ILE A 156 -10.85 -9.57 1.34
CA ILE A 156 -10.54 -9.66 -0.09
C ILE A 156 -9.19 -10.36 -0.25
N VAL A 157 -9.16 -11.39 -1.10
CA VAL A 157 -7.93 -12.05 -1.53
C VAL A 157 -7.86 -11.97 -3.06
N GLN A 158 -6.82 -11.31 -3.58
CA GLN A 158 -6.57 -11.18 -5.02
C GLN A 158 -5.22 -11.80 -5.36
N ILE A 159 -5.23 -12.84 -6.19
CA ILE A 159 -4.03 -13.54 -6.67
C ILE A 159 -4.03 -13.48 -8.18
N LEU A 160 -3.04 -12.81 -8.75
CA LEU A 160 -2.85 -12.65 -10.18
C LEU A 160 -1.48 -13.20 -10.58
N GLU A 161 -1.45 -14.07 -11.56
CA GLU A 161 -0.23 -14.69 -12.05
C GLU A 161 -0.15 -14.59 -13.57
N ASN A 162 0.93 -13.99 -14.09
CA ASN A 162 1.17 -13.76 -15.52
C ASN A 162 0.01 -12.99 -16.19
N ILE A 163 -0.56 -12.01 -15.51
CA ILE A 163 -1.66 -11.19 -16.00
C ILE A 163 -1.11 -9.85 -16.49
N GLN A 164 -1.65 -9.36 -17.63
CA GLN A 164 -1.29 -8.07 -18.18
C GLN A 164 -2.52 -7.26 -18.59
N GLY A 165 -2.49 -5.95 -18.30
CA GLY A 165 -3.46 -4.98 -18.80
C GLY A 165 -4.89 -5.20 -18.33
N GLN A 166 -5.10 -5.62 -17.09
CA GLN A 166 -6.42 -5.89 -16.52
C GLN A 166 -6.84 -4.86 -15.48
N ASN A 167 -8.15 -4.59 -15.41
CA ASN A 167 -8.76 -3.71 -14.43
C ASN A 167 -9.65 -4.50 -13.48
N PHE A 168 -9.52 -4.23 -12.18
CA PHE A 168 -10.32 -4.85 -11.13
C PHE A 168 -10.94 -3.78 -10.25
N THR A 169 -12.23 -3.90 -9.96
CA THR A 169 -12.90 -3.07 -8.95
C THR A 169 -13.72 -3.97 -8.05
N VAL A 170 -13.44 -3.95 -6.74
CA VAL A 170 -14.18 -4.70 -5.74
C VAL A 170 -14.58 -3.76 -4.61
N ARG A 171 -15.88 -3.74 -4.29
CA ARG A 171 -16.40 -2.97 -3.17
C ARG A 171 -17.23 -3.87 -2.25
N GLN A 172 -16.82 -3.95 -1.00
CA GLN A 172 -17.59 -4.60 0.08
C GLN A 172 -18.12 -3.52 1.02
N ILE A 173 -19.44 -3.46 1.19
CA ILE A 173 -20.10 -2.49 2.08
C ILE A 173 -21.04 -3.27 2.99
N GLY A 174 -20.68 -3.38 4.27
CA GLY A 174 -21.33 -4.21 5.28
C GLY A 174 -20.31 -5.09 5.99
N ASP A 175 -20.73 -6.13 6.67
CA ASP A 175 -19.89 -6.91 7.56
C ASP A 175 -19.75 -8.37 7.10
N GLY A 176 -18.59 -8.96 7.38
CA GLY A 176 -18.31 -10.39 7.22
C GLY A 176 -18.29 -10.91 5.78
N MET A 177 -18.12 -10.02 4.80
CA MET A 177 -18.09 -10.42 3.40
C MET A 177 -16.72 -10.95 2.98
N LYS A 178 -16.71 -11.95 2.09
CA LYS A 178 -15.48 -12.52 1.56
C LYS A 178 -15.51 -12.58 0.02
N VAL A 179 -14.44 -12.07 -0.59
CA VAL A 179 -14.21 -12.13 -2.04
C VAL A 179 -12.83 -12.74 -2.30
N ILE A 180 -12.77 -13.71 -3.19
CA ILE A 180 -11.51 -14.31 -3.66
C ILE A 180 -11.45 -14.19 -5.17
N ILE A 181 -10.42 -13.53 -5.68
CA ILE A 181 -10.10 -13.42 -7.10
C ILE A 181 -8.81 -14.19 -7.35
N LYS A 182 -8.88 -15.20 -8.22
CA LYS A 182 -7.68 -15.90 -8.69
C LYS A 182 -7.71 -15.93 -10.20
N GLN A 183 -6.64 -15.45 -10.82
CA GLN A 183 -6.49 -15.46 -12.27
C GLN A 183 -5.05 -15.77 -12.65
N THR A 184 -4.89 -16.69 -13.60
CA THR A 184 -3.60 -17.07 -14.16
C THR A 184 -3.67 -16.88 -15.67
N GLY A 185 -2.73 -16.12 -16.22
CA GLY A 185 -2.53 -15.97 -17.67
C GLY A 185 -1.75 -17.15 -18.26
N GLN A 186 -1.75 -17.25 -19.57
CA GLN A 186 -0.96 -18.24 -20.33
C GLN A 186 0.37 -17.63 -20.78
#